data_9ad22b9a0a6c4cd91908041d82bb2515
#
_entry.id   9ad22b9a0a6c4cd91908041d82bb2515
#
_cell.length_a   1.000
_cell.length_b   1.000
_cell.length_c   1.000
_cell.angle_alpha   90.00
_cell.angle_beta   90.00
_cell.angle_gamma   90.00
#
_symmetry.space_group_name_H-M   'P 1'
#
loop_
_entity.id
_entity.type
_entity.pdbx_description
1 polymer ?
#
loop_
_entity_poly.entity_id
_entity_poly.type
_entity_poly.pdbx_seq_one_letter_code
_entity_poly.pdbx_strand_id
1 'polypeptide(L)'
;YTDRRGLQFMLGQIVSNAIKYSSDSPMLTISVIHSETADILSVEDNGIGVKKYNLPYIFQKGFTGDSTDSRKKATGMGLYLVKKMADDLNLHLEAASQWGKGFKIVIFFPKLRSNGGK
;
A
#
# COMPACT_ATOMS: atom_id res chain seq x y z
N TYR A 1 5.54 6.13 -16.28
CA TYR A 1 6.87 5.53 -16.29
C TYR A 1 7.48 5.53 -14.90
N THR A 2 7.94 4.37 -14.44
CA THR A 2 8.49 4.27 -13.11
C THR A 2 9.58 3.19 -13.07
N ASP A 3 10.36 3.19 -12.00
CA ASP A 3 11.38 2.19 -11.79
C ASP A 3 10.73 0.84 -11.51
N ARG A 4 10.98 -0.12 -12.39
CA ARG A 4 10.43 -1.46 -12.28
C ARG A 4 10.83 -2.16 -10.98
N ARG A 5 12.09 -2.02 -10.58
CA ARG A 5 12.55 -2.65 -9.33
C ARG A 5 11.90 -2.05 -8.11
N GLY A 6 11.74 -0.72 -8.11
CA GLY A 6 11.06 -0.05 -7.02
C GLY A 6 9.62 -0.46 -6.92
N LEU A 7 8.93 -0.57 -8.07
CA LEU A 7 7.54 -1.02 -8.09
C LEU A 7 7.42 -2.46 -7.59
N GLN A 8 8.30 -3.35 -8.04
CA GLN A 8 8.29 -4.74 -7.57
C GLN A 8 8.51 -4.82 -6.07
N PHE A 9 9.43 -4.01 -5.56
CA PHE A 9 9.69 -3.95 -4.11
C PHE A 9 8.44 -3.52 -3.35
N MET A 10 7.79 -2.44 -3.80
CA MET A 10 6.57 -1.93 -3.14
C MET A 10 5.45 -2.96 -3.15
N LEU A 11 5.21 -3.58 -4.31
CA LEU A 11 4.16 -4.58 -4.43
C LEU A 11 4.45 -5.79 -3.55
N GLY A 12 5.71 -6.22 -3.48
CA GLY A 12 6.11 -7.32 -2.61
C GLY A 12 5.81 -7.03 -1.15
N GLN A 13 6.10 -5.82 -0.69
CA GLN A 13 5.83 -5.41 0.68
C GLN A 13 4.32 -5.34 0.95
N ILE A 14 3.56 -4.81 0.01
CA ILE A 14 2.11 -4.68 0.16
C ILE A 14 1.46 -6.07 0.23
N VAL A 15 1.86 -6.98 -0.66
CA VAL A 15 1.32 -8.34 -0.68
C VAL A 15 1.71 -9.08 0.60
N SER A 16 2.96 -8.97 1.03
CA SER A 16 3.42 -9.58 2.27
C SER A 16 2.63 -9.09 3.46
N ASN A 17 2.36 -7.80 3.51
CA ASN A 17 1.55 -7.20 4.58
C ASN A 17 0.11 -7.75 4.54
N ALA A 18 -0.47 -7.87 3.35
CA ALA A 18 -1.83 -8.41 3.19
C ALA A 18 -1.91 -9.85 3.70
N ILE A 19 -0.92 -10.66 3.39
CA ILE A 19 -0.88 -12.05 3.87
C ILE A 19 -0.74 -12.11 5.39
N LYS A 20 0.13 -11.27 5.94
CA LYS A 20 0.39 -11.23 7.38
C LYS A 20 -0.86 -10.93 8.19
N TYR A 21 -1.73 -10.08 7.68
CA TYR A 21 -2.95 -9.66 8.36
C TYR A 21 -4.20 -10.26 7.73
N SER A 22 -4.05 -11.35 6.99
CA SER A 22 -5.17 -11.97 6.29
C SER A 22 -6.16 -12.60 7.25
N SER A 23 -7.39 -12.74 6.76
CA SER A 23 -8.44 -13.50 7.43
C SER A 23 -8.34 -14.97 7.05
N ASP A 24 -9.32 -15.78 7.49
CA ASP A 24 -9.34 -17.22 7.20
C ASP A 24 -9.42 -17.53 5.70
N SER A 25 -10.06 -16.66 4.94
CA SER A 25 -10.19 -16.82 3.49
C SER A 25 -9.62 -15.58 2.81
N PRO A 26 -8.29 -15.49 2.73
CA PRO A 26 -7.66 -14.28 2.19
C PRO A 26 -8.02 -14.06 0.73
N MET A 27 -8.34 -12.80 0.40
CA MET A 27 -8.62 -12.39 -0.96
C MET A 27 -7.88 -11.08 -1.23
N LEU A 28 -7.18 -11.04 -2.35
CA LEU A 28 -6.44 -9.86 -2.76
C LEU A 28 -6.96 -9.41 -4.11
N THR A 29 -7.37 -8.17 -4.21
CA THR A 29 -7.88 -7.60 -5.44
C THR A 29 -6.93 -6.51 -5.91
N ILE A 30 -6.45 -6.63 -7.14
CA ILE A 30 -5.56 -5.65 -7.74
C ILE A 30 -6.30 -5.03 -8.93
N SER A 31 -6.36 -3.71 -8.97
CA SER A 31 -7.06 -2.97 -10.02
C SER A 31 -6.17 -1.86 -10.55
N VAL A 32 -6.29 -1.58 -11.85
CA VAL A 32 -5.58 -0.47 -12.46
C VAL A 32 -6.60 0.40 -13.18
N ILE A 33 -6.55 1.69 -12.94
CA ILE A 33 -7.39 2.68 -13.61
C ILE A 33 -6.48 3.63 -14.35
N HIS A 34 -6.75 3.85 -15.63
CA HIS A 34 -6.00 4.79 -16.45
C HIS A 34 -6.78 6.10 -16.58
N SER A 35 -6.13 7.21 -16.31
CA SER A 35 -6.71 8.52 -16.51
C SER A 35 -5.76 9.38 -17.32
N GLU A 36 -6.18 10.59 -17.67
CA GLU A 36 -5.33 11.50 -18.44
C GLU A 36 -4.10 11.97 -17.67
N THR A 37 -4.21 12.06 -16.34
CA THR A 37 -3.16 12.64 -15.52
C THR A 37 -2.37 11.61 -14.73
N ALA A 38 -2.93 10.41 -14.54
CA ALA A 38 -2.25 9.38 -13.74
C ALA A 38 -2.80 8.00 -14.05
N ASP A 39 -1.95 7.01 -13.82
CA ASP A 39 -2.40 5.64 -13.70
C ASP A 39 -2.53 5.34 -12.21
N ILE A 40 -3.60 4.68 -11.83
CA ILE A 40 -3.91 4.42 -10.43
C ILE A 40 -3.96 2.93 -10.20
N LEU A 41 -3.06 2.45 -9.36
CA LEU A 41 -3.00 1.04 -8.97
C LEU A 41 -3.57 0.90 -7.57
N SER A 42 -4.58 0.04 -7.43
CA SER A 42 -5.18 -0.27 -6.14
C SER A 42 -4.90 -1.71 -5.76
N VAL A 43 -4.47 -1.95 -4.53
CA VAL A 43 -4.29 -3.29 -3.97
C VAL A 43 -5.14 -3.37 -2.71
N GLU A 44 -6.16 -4.19 -2.75
CA GLU A 44 -7.15 -4.29 -1.66
C GLU A 44 -7.20 -5.71 -1.14
N ASP A 45 -7.20 -5.89 0.18
CA ASP A 45 -7.37 -7.19 0.81
C ASP A 45 -8.62 -7.20 1.68
N ASN A 46 -9.04 -8.40 2.06
CA ASN A 46 -10.18 -8.62 2.96
C ASN A 46 -9.73 -9.00 4.36
N GLY A 47 -8.55 -8.57 4.77
CA GLY A 47 -7.99 -8.87 6.09
C GLY A 47 -8.66 -8.10 7.21
N ILE A 48 -7.97 -8.03 8.35
CA ILE A 48 -8.53 -7.40 9.53
C ILE A 48 -8.66 -5.88 9.40
N GLY A 49 -7.91 -5.29 8.50
CA GLY A 49 -7.92 -3.84 8.34
C GLY A 49 -7.17 -3.12 9.44
N VAL A 50 -7.36 -1.82 9.47
CA VAL A 50 -6.71 -0.93 10.42
C VAL A 50 -7.78 -0.05 11.05
N LYS A 51 -7.72 0.13 12.35
CA LYS A 51 -8.65 1.03 13.04
C LYS A 51 -8.41 2.46 12.56
N LYS A 52 -9.52 3.21 12.47
CA LYS A 52 -9.49 4.56 11.91
C LYS A 52 -8.45 5.45 12.57
N TYR A 53 -8.31 5.36 13.89
CA TYR A 53 -7.36 6.21 14.61
C TYR A 53 -5.89 5.84 14.34
N ASN A 54 -5.65 4.64 13.80
CA ASN A 54 -4.29 4.21 13.44
C ASN A 54 -3.90 4.58 12.02
N LEU A 55 -4.87 4.88 11.14
CA LEU A 55 -4.59 5.17 9.73
C LEU A 55 -3.51 6.23 9.50
N PRO A 56 -3.49 7.34 10.26
CA PRO A 56 -2.44 8.34 10.03
C PRO A 56 -1.02 7.87 10.31
N TYR A 57 -0.88 6.73 11.00
CA TYR A 57 0.43 6.27 11.48
C TYR A 57 0.95 5.03 10.76
N ILE A 58 0.18 4.47 9.81
CA ILE A 58 0.52 3.16 9.24
C ILE A 58 1.82 3.15 8.44
N PHE A 59 2.27 4.32 7.97
CA PHE A 59 3.52 4.41 7.22
C PHE A 59 4.71 4.81 8.10
N GLN A 60 4.50 4.94 9.40
CA GLN A 60 5.60 5.30 10.29
C GLN A 60 6.49 4.09 10.56
N LYS A 61 7.77 4.37 10.71
CA LYS A 61 8.75 3.35 11.02
C LYS A 61 8.41 2.67 12.35
N GLY A 62 8.34 1.34 12.32
CA GLY A 62 8.07 0.56 13.52
C GLY A 62 6.61 0.40 13.87
N PHE A 63 5.68 0.97 13.09
CA PHE A 63 4.26 0.82 13.40
C PHE A 63 3.79 -0.61 13.18
N THR A 64 3.18 -1.22 14.18
CA THR A 64 2.66 -2.58 14.10
C THR A 64 1.16 -2.69 14.37
N GLY A 65 0.51 -1.57 14.63
CA GLY A 65 -0.92 -1.54 14.93
C GLY A 65 -1.23 -2.05 16.33
N ASP A 66 -2.44 -2.56 16.49
CA ASP A 66 -2.94 -3.01 17.79
C ASP A 66 -2.84 -4.52 17.99
N SER A 67 -2.13 -5.22 17.10
CA SER A 67 -2.05 -6.67 17.19
C SER A 67 -1.27 -7.11 18.42
N THR A 68 -1.87 -7.99 19.22
CA THR A 68 -1.18 -8.62 20.34
C THR A 68 -0.76 -10.06 20.00
N ASP A 69 -1.12 -10.52 18.82
CA ASP A 69 -0.78 -11.88 18.39
C ASP A 69 0.67 -11.92 17.93
N SER A 70 1.49 -12.64 18.70
CA SER A 70 2.93 -12.72 18.41
C SER A 70 3.23 -13.36 17.05
N ARG A 71 2.32 -14.21 16.56
CA ARG A 71 2.51 -14.86 15.25
C ARG A 71 2.35 -13.86 14.11
N LYS A 72 1.63 -12.77 14.36
CA LYS A 72 1.42 -11.71 13.37
C LYS A 72 2.29 -10.50 13.63
N LYS A 73 3.21 -10.64 14.56
CA LYS A 73 4.10 -9.53 14.90
C LYS A 73 4.97 -9.20 13.71
N ALA A 74 4.94 -7.94 13.32
CA ALA A 74 5.72 -7.42 12.22
C ALA A 74 6.82 -6.51 12.74
N THR A 75 7.81 -6.26 11.91
CA THR A 75 8.86 -5.30 12.25
C THR A 75 8.35 -3.86 12.19
N GLY A 76 7.20 -3.66 11.58
CA GLY A 76 6.67 -2.32 11.33
C GLY A 76 7.39 -1.59 10.23
N MET A 77 8.18 -2.30 9.44
CA MET A 77 9.01 -1.68 8.40
C MET A 77 8.40 -1.76 7.01
N GLY A 78 7.50 -2.74 6.77
CA GLY A 78 6.98 -2.96 5.41
C GLY A 78 6.35 -1.74 4.78
N LEU A 79 5.34 -1.17 5.41
CA LEU A 79 4.66 0.00 4.87
C LEU A 79 5.52 1.26 4.93
N TYR A 80 6.37 1.38 5.94
CA TYR A 80 7.35 2.45 5.99
C TYR A 80 8.24 2.43 4.75
N LEU A 81 8.73 1.26 4.37
CA LEU A 81 9.59 1.11 3.20
C LEU A 81 8.83 1.41 1.90
N VAL A 82 7.55 1.02 1.84
CA VAL A 82 6.70 1.35 0.69
C VAL A 82 6.58 2.87 0.54
N LYS A 83 6.31 3.57 1.63
CA LYS A 83 6.20 5.03 1.61
C LYS A 83 7.51 5.68 1.20
N LYS A 84 8.61 5.19 1.75
CA LYS A 84 9.94 5.72 1.42
C LYS A 84 10.24 5.54 -0.07
N MET A 85 9.96 4.36 -0.61
CA MET A 85 10.17 4.10 -2.04
C MET A 85 9.27 4.97 -2.91
N ALA A 86 8.01 5.14 -2.51
CA ALA A 86 7.08 6.00 -3.24
C ALA A 86 7.58 7.45 -3.27
N ASP A 87 8.07 7.93 -2.14
CA ASP A 87 8.64 9.28 -2.07
C ASP A 87 9.86 9.42 -2.98
N ASP A 88 10.74 8.42 -2.99
CA ASP A 88 11.93 8.41 -3.85
C ASP A 88 11.56 8.41 -5.32
N LEU A 89 10.45 7.78 -5.69
CA LEU A 89 9.99 7.70 -7.08
C LEU A 89 8.98 8.79 -7.44
N ASN A 90 8.69 9.68 -6.51
CA ASN A 90 7.71 10.76 -6.69
C ASN A 90 6.31 10.23 -6.98
N LEU A 91 5.93 9.16 -6.29
CA LEU A 91 4.59 8.58 -6.39
C LEU A 91 3.76 8.99 -5.17
N HIS A 92 2.47 9.15 -5.37
CA HIS A 92 1.56 9.47 -4.29
C HIS A 92 0.90 8.19 -3.79
N LEU A 93 0.86 8.01 -2.47
CA LEU A 93 0.20 6.88 -1.83
C LEU A 93 -1.00 7.34 -1.04
N GLU A 94 -2.07 6.54 -1.08
CA GLU A 94 -3.20 6.70 -0.18
C GLU A 94 -3.56 5.35 0.40
N ALA A 95 -4.16 5.35 1.56
CA ALA A 95 -4.61 4.13 2.21
C ALA A 95 -6.03 4.33 2.71
N ALA A 96 -6.81 3.27 2.64
CA ALA A 96 -8.16 3.24 3.19
C ALA A 96 -8.34 1.90 3.88
N SER A 97 -9.13 1.89 4.94
CA SER A 97 -9.37 0.65 5.66
C SER A 97 -10.70 0.74 6.38
N GLN A 98 -11.32 -0.42 6.56
CA GLN A 98 -12.46 -0.57 7.43
C GLN A 98 -12.13 -1.71 8.38
N TRP A 99 -12.11 -1.41 9.68
CA TRP A 99 -11.75 -2.40 10.69
C TRP A 99 -12.64 -3.63 10.58
N GLY A 100 -12.02 -4.79 10.49
CA GLY A 100 -12.72 -6.07 10.35
C GLY A 100 -13.11 -6.43 8.93
N LYS A 101 -12.89 -5.56 7.95
CA LYS A 101 -13.32 -5.80 6.56
C LYS A 101 -12.21 -5.76 5.55
N GLY A 102 -11.13 -5.03 5.81
CA GLY A 102 -10.03 -5.03 4.88
C GLY A 102 -9.25 -3.73 4.86
N PHE A 103 -8.29 -3.72 3.96
CA PHE A 103 -7.34 -2.64 3.83
C PHE A 103 -6.99 -2.45 2.35
N LYS A 104 -6.84 -1.20 1.93
CA LYS A 104 -6.52 -0.87 0.56
C LYS A 104 -5.39 0.15 0.51
N ILE A 105 -4.41 -0.11 -0.36
CA ILE A 105 -3.35 0.83 -0.70
C ILE A 105 -3.56 1.26 -2.15
N VAL A 106 -3.47 2.56 -2.40
CA VAL A 106 -3.62 3.12 -3.74
C VAL A 106 -2.36 3.87 -4.08
N ILE A 107 -1.79 3.58 -5.25
CA ILE A 107 -0.57 4.22 -5.74
C ILE A 107 -0.91 5.00 -6.99
N PHE A 108 -0.58 6.29 -7.01
CA PHE A 108 -0.82 7.16 -8.14
C PHE A 108 0.49 7.37 -8.88
N PHE A 109 0.50 6.99 -10.16
CA PHE A 109 1.66 7.14 -11.05
C PHE A 109 1.36 8.30 -11.98
N PRO A 110 1.90 9.49 -11.72
CA PRO A 110 1.61 10.63 -12.59
C PRO A 110 2.14 10.38 -14.00
N LYS A 111 1.34 10.74 -15.00
CA LYS A 111 1.77 10.60 -16.39
C LYS A 111 2.59 11.81 -16.79
N LEU A 112 3.67 11.56 -17.52
CA LEU A 112 4.44 12.64 -18.09
C LEU A 112 3.63 13.27 -19.23
N ARG A 113 3.56 14.60 -19.26
CA ARG A 113 2.96 15.31 -20.37
C ARG A 113 3.95 15.30 -21.51
N SER A 114 3.54 14.87 -22.64
CA SER A 114 4.32 15.00 -23.83
C SER A 114 4.37 16.44 -24.26
N ASN A 115 5.02 17.17 -24.32
CA ASN A 115 5.07 18.51 -24.56
C ASN A 115 5.50 19.16 -23.87
N GLY A 116 5.22 18.23 -23.42
CA GLY A 116 5.39 18.46 -23.15
C GLY A 116 5.81 18.62 -22.98
N GLY A 117 5.87 18.33 -22.74
CA GLY A 117 6.11 18.29 -22.90
C GLY A 117 6.39 18.55 -23.13
N LYS A 118 6.20 18.44 -23.31
CA LYS A 118 6.15 18.41 -23.73
C LYS A 118 6.29 18.25 -23.98
#